data_75d914fa8cba976ae8900b4224ca04e5
#
_entry.id   75d914fa8cba976ae8900b4224ca04e5
#
_cell.length_a   1.000
_cell.length_b   1.000
_cell.length_c   1.000
_cell.angle_alpha   90.00
_cell.angle_beta   90.00
_cell.angle_gamma   90.00
#
_symmetry.space_group_name_H-M   'P 1'
#
loop_
_entity.id
_entity.type
_entity.pdbx_description
1 polymer ?
#
loop_
_entity_poly.entity_id
_entity_poly.type
_entity_poly.pdbx_seq_one_letter_code
_entity_poly.pdbx_strand_id
1 'polypeptide(L)'
;MPQVSYVNGGGFVNRREFIISAAAVTAVPELSGCRTPATAGGRILFGACRGPDDVKLMSSVGYDFWEWNVGAAFDPDKDDEWWKAQRDRIAALPLPLRSCNGFIPGKFRLTGPKADHGPALDYAERALRRAEEAGVKTVVFGSGGARNVPGDYTIAGVPGPDVEKGVRQYADFCRELCRRVADLRTVQVVIEPLRPNESNIINYVWQAEQICADVASPRLGVLADIFHMMMGRESAASIVAAGKWLKHCHIASFATRNFPGAEPETVSRFKPYFDALKAIGYTGGVSCECGWGKGEDYEKNLETALKCLRRL
;
A
#
# COMPACT_ATOMS: atom_id res chain seq x y z
N MET A 1 16.08 -1.44 36.20
CA MET A 1 15.22 -1.48 35.00
C MET A 1 14.73 -2.91 34.88
N PRO A 2 13.42 -3.19 34.94
CA PRO A 2 12.94 -4.57 34.93
C PRO A 2 13.01 -5.13 33.51
N GLN A 3 13.62 -6.31 33.40
CA GLN A 3 13.53 -7.17 32.20
C GLN A 3 12.10 -7.74 32.14
N VAL A 4 11.39 -7.45 31.08
CA VAL A 4 10.12 -8.10 30.75
C VAL A 4 10.45 -9.30 29.88
N SER A 5 10.33 -10.48 30.45
CA SER A 5 10.42 -11.76 29.73
C SER A 5 9.07 -12.04 29.06
N TYR A 6 9.05 -12.17 27.76
CA TYR A 6 7.87 -12.61 27.02
C TYR A 6 7.91 -14.11 26.80
N VAL A 7 6.83 -14.76 27.20
CA VAL A 7 6.57 -16.20 27.01
C VAL A 7 6.12 -16.41 25.55
N ASN A 8 6.63 -17.44 24.90
CA ASN A 8 6.27 -17.87 23.53
C ASN A 8 4.75 -18.04 23.36
N GLY A 9 4.17 -17.17 22.57
CA GLY A 9 2.79 -17.20 22.13
C GLY A 9 2.50 -15.95 21.31
N GLY A 10 2.80 -15.97 20.01
CA GLY A 10 2.31 -15.01 19.01
C GLY A 10 2.55 -13.52 19.28
N GLY A 11 3.66 -13.11 19.87
CA GLY A 11 3.95 -11.70 20.18
C GLY A 11 4.76 -11.01 19.08
N PHE A 12 4.45 -9.74 18.81
CA PHE A 12 5.22 -8.91 17.91
C PHE A 12 6.67 -8.73 18.38
N VAL A 13 7.63 -8.95 17.47
CA VAL A 13 9.07 -8.78 17.74
C VAL A 13 9.38 -7.31 18.06
N ASN A 14 10.21 -7.07 19.08
CA ASN A 14 10.54 -5.71 19.46
C ASN A 14 11.63 -5.09 18.55
N ARG A 15 11.70 -3.77 18.52
CA ARG A 15 12.61 -2.99 17.66
C ARG A 15 14.10 -3.33 17.85
N ARG A 16 14.52 -3.78 19.06
CA ARG A 16 15.93 -4.11 19.33
C ARG A 16 16.36 -5.40 18.65
N GLU A 17 15.49 -6.40 18.60
CA GLU A 17 15.77 -7.67 17.92
C GLU A 17 15.84 -7.48 16.41
N PHE A 18 14.98 -6.58 15.87
CA PHE A 18 15.02 -6.20 14.45
C PHE A 18 16.30 -5.43 14.08
N ILE A 19 16.79 -4.50 14.92
CA ILE A 19 18.02 -3.74 14.65
C ILE A 19 19.25 -4.65 14.68
N ILE A 20 19.29 -5.65 15.56
CA ILE A 20 20.37 -6.63 15.61
C ILE A 20 20.35 -7.52 14.36
N SER A 21 19.17 -7.91 13.88
CA SER A 21 19.02 -8.65 12.62
C SER A 21 19.39 -7.83 11.39
N ALA A 22 19.05 -6.54 11.36
CA ALA A 22 19.39 -5.64 10.26
C ALA A 22 20.88 -5.24 10.22
N ALA A 23 21.55 -5.14 11.38
CA ALA A 23 22.99 -4.87 11.45
C ALA A 23 23.85 -6.06 10.98
N ALA A 24 23.30 -7.27 10.98
CA ALA A 24 23.98 -8.48 10.47
C ALA A 24 23.96 -8.59 8.92
N VAL A 25 23.27 -7.71 8.21
CA VAL A 25 23.15 -7.72 6.73
C VAL A 25 24.21 -6.85 6.03
N THR A 26 25.32 -6.50 6.68
CA THR A 26 26.46 -5.83 6.00
C THR A 26 27.42 -6.81 5.32
N ALA A 27 27.20 -8.10 5.39
CA ALA A 27 27.89 -9.09 4.55
C ALA A 27 26.81 -9.91 3.84
N VAL A 28 26.52 -9.61 2.58
CA VAL A 28 25.75 -10.49 1.69
C VAL A 28 26.64 -11.71 1.43
N PRO A 29 26.38 -12.90 2.01
CA PRO A 29 26.98 -14.10 1.48
C PRO A 29 26.41 -14.30 0.09
N GLU A 30 27.24 -14.59 -0.89
CA GLU A 30 26.79 -15.13 -2.15
C GLU A 30 25.92 -16.36 -1.85
N LEU A 31 24.59 -16.18 -1.88
CA LEU A 31 23.62 -17.26 -1.83
C LEU A 31 23.71 -18.02 -3.16
N SER A 32 24.71 -18.88 -3.23
CA SER A 32 24.79 -19.95 -4.21
C SER A 32 23.67 -20.94 -3.90
N GLY A 33 22.64 -20.99 -4.76
CA GLY A 33 21.75 -22.13 -4.86
C GLY A 33 20.39 -22.07 -4.16
N CYS A 34 19.53 -21.14 -4.59
CA CYS A 34 18.09 -21.44 -4.78
C CYS A 34 17.53 -20.41 -5.78
N ARG A 35 17.84 -20.62 -7.05
CA ARG A 35 17.12 -19.94 -8.14
C ARG A 35 15.75 -20.58 -8.23
N THR A 36 14.74 -19.96 -7.64
CA THR A 36 13.38 -20.14 -8.16
C THR A 36 13.42 -19.72 -9.64
N PRO A 37 12.88 -20.53 -10.55
CA PRO A 37 12.90 -20.18 -11.96
C PRO A 37 12.20 -18.82 -12.13
N ALA A 38 12.89 -17.89 -12.77
CA ALA A 38 12.31 -16.65 -13.26
C ALA A 38 11.12 -17.04 -14.14
N THR A 39 9.92 -16.82 -13.65
CA THR A 39 8.71 -16.93 -14.46
C THR A 39 8.79 -15.91 -15.58
N ALA A 40 8.48 -16.33 -16.78
CA ALA A 40 8.59 -15.60 -18.03
C ALA A 40 8.21 -14.12 -17.91
N GLY A 41 9.18 -13.21 -18.09
CA GLY A 41 9.03 -11.93 -18.78
C GLY A 41 8.10 -10.87 -18.24
N GLY A 42 7.72 -10.85 -16.92
CA GLY A 42 6.94 -9.74 -16.36
C GLY A 42 7.83 -8.52 -16.05
N ARG A 43 7.33 -7.30 -16.34
CA ARG A 43 7.98 -6.03 -15.95
C ARG A 43 7.16 -5.31 -14.89
N ILE A 44 7.78 -4.38 -14.19
CA ILE A 44 7.07 -3.41 -13.33
C ILE A 44 6.13 -2.58 -14.21
N LEU A 45 4.88 -2.42 -13.77
CA LEU A 45 3.88 -1.61 -14.43
C LEU A 45 3.80 -0.24 -13.76
N PHE A 46 3.64 0.83 -14.56
CA PHE A 46 3.57 2.20 -14.04
C PHE A 46 2.18 2.78 -14.20
N GLY A 47 1.65 3.34 -13.11
CA GLY A 47 0.36 3.99 -13.03
C GLY A 47 0.40 5.31 -12.30
N ALA A 48 -0.76 5.95 -12.16
CA ALA A 48 -0.92 7.16 -11.35
C ALA A 48 -2.31 7.21 -10.72
N CYS A 49 -2.39 7.79 -9.52
CA CYS A 49 -3.63 8.05 -8.79
C CYS A 49 -4.33 9.27 -9.38
N ARG A 50 -5.28 9.03 -10.30
CA ARG A 50 -6.00 10.08 -11.04
C ARG A 50 -7.48 9.74 -11.21
N GLY A 51 -8.27 10.78 -11.54
CA GLY A 51 -9.67 10.58 -11.92
C GLY A 51 -9.83 10.08 -13.35
N PRO A 52 -11.05 9.67 -13.75
CA PRO A 52 -11.32 9.09 -15.06
C PRO A 52 -11.06 10.06 -16.22
N ASP A 53 -11.14 11.36 -15.98
CA ASP A 53 -10.95 12.39 -17.01
C ASP A 53 -9.49 12.46 -17.52
N ASP A 54 -8.52 12.03 -16.69
CA ASP A 54 -7.10 12.02 -17.04
C ASP A 54 -6.65 10.73 -17.77
N VAL A 55 -7.49 9.69 -17.79
CA VAL A 55 -7.07 8.35 -18.25
C VAL A 55 -6.69 8.31 -19.73
N LYS A 56 -7.38 9.10 -20.58
CA LYS A 56 -7.03 9.20 -21.99
C LYS A 56 -5.64 9.82 -22.18
N LEU A 57 -5.33 10.89 -21.45
CA LEU A 57 -4.03 11.52 -21.48
C LEU A 57 -2.94 10.60 -20.90
N MET A 58 -3.22 9.90 -19.79
CA MET A 58 -2.30 8.90 -19.26
C MET A 58 -1.98 7.80 -20.27
N SER A 59 -2.99 7.35 -21.02
CA SER A 59 -2.82 6.37 -22.09
C SER A 59 -1.95 6.89 -23.23
N SER A 60 -2.14 8.12 -23.71
CA SER A 60 -1.31 8.73 -24.77
C SER A 60 0.15 8.92 -24.35
N VAL A 61 0.40 9.24 -23.07
CA VAL A 61 1.74 9.34 -22.49
C VAL A 61 2.39 7.95 -22.36
N GLY A 62 1.60 6.89 -22.25
CA GLY A 62 2.07 5.50 -22.20
C GLY A 62 2.16 4.88 -20.81
N TYR A 63 1.35 5.31 -19.87
CA TYR A 63 1.12 4.60 -18.61
C TYR A 63 0.47 3.23 -18.88
N ASP A 64 0.65 2.29 -17.93
CA ASP A 64 0.16 0.92 -18.08
C ASP A 64 -1.22 0.72 -17.46
N PHE A 65 -1.57 1.51 -16.44
CA PHE A 65 -2.82 1.44 -15.69
C PHE A 65 -3.09 2.76 -14.98
N TRP A 66 -4.27 2.87 -14.41
CA TRP A 66 -4.61 3.97 -13.51
C TRP A 66 -5.10 3.46 -12.17
N GLU A 67 -5.05 4.32 -11.18
CA GLU A 67 -5.55 4.10 -9.83
C GLU A 67 -6.53 5.18 -9.45
N TRP A 68 -7.63 4.80 -8.78
CA TRP A 68 -8.67 5.75 -8.39
C TRP A 68 -9.12 5.54 -6.95
N ASN A 69 -9.84 6.51 -6.38
CA ASN A 69 -10.37 6.41 -5.02
C ASN A 69 -11.56 5.43 -4.97
N VAL A 70 -11.58 4.54 -3.97
CA VAL A 70 -12.63 3.52 -3.76
C VAL A 70 -14.02 4.15 -3.67
N GLY A 71 -14.18 5.22 -2.87
CA GLY A 71 -15.47 5.90 -2.72
C GLY A 71 -16.00 6.52 -4.02
N ALA A 72 -15.09 6.99 -4.90
CA ALA A 72 -15.46 7.54 -6.19
C ALA A 72 -15.70 6.45 -7.26
N ALA A 73 -14.93 5.36 -7.20
CA ALA A 73 -15.01 4.27 -8.17
C ALA A 73 -16.19 3.33 -7.90
N PHE A 74 -16.40 2.96 -6.64
CA PHE A 74 -17.28 1.85 -6.27
C PHE A 74 -18.45 2.24 -5.39
N ASP A 75 -18.41 3.40 -4.76
CA ASP A 75 -19.36 3.94 -3.75
C ASP A 75 -20.33 2.88 -3.18
N PRO A 76 -19.96 2.16 -2.10
CA PRO A 76 -20.77 1.08 -1.57
C PRO A 76 -22.15 1.50 -1.05
N ASP A 77 -22.39 2.81 -0.88
CA ASP A 77 -23.67 3.36 -0.42
C ASP A 77 -24.66 3.56 -1.60
N LYS A 78 -24.19 3.40 -2.86
CA LYS A 78 -25.03 3.45 -4.07
C LYS A 78 -25.64 2.08 -4.42
N ASP A 79 -26.77 2.12 -5.15
CA ASP A 79 -27.48 0.93 -5.63
C ASP A 79 -26.75 0.21 -6.80
N ASP A 80 -27.32 -0.91 -7.21
CA ASP A 80 -26.75 -1.74 -8.27
C ASP A 80 -26.94 -1.16 -9.67
N GLU A 81 -27.96 -0.32 -9.89
CA GLU A 81 -28.18 0.39 -11.17
C GLU A 81 -27.06 1.41 -11.39
N TRP A 82 -26.76 2.22 -10.36
CA TRP A 82 -25.61 3.14 -10.39
C TRP A 82 -24.31 2.39 -10.62
N TRP A 83 -24.12 1.26 -9.90
CA TRP A 83 -22.90 0.46 -10.05
C TRP A 83 -22.74 -0.09 -11.46
N LYS A 84 -23.78 -0.60 -12.08
CA LYS A 84 -23.73 -1.07 -13.48
C LYS A 84 -23.29 0.02 -14.44
N ALA A 85 -23.88 1.21 -14.36
CA ALA A 85 -23.49 2.34 -15.19
C ALA A 85 -22.01 2.78 -14.95
N GLN A 86 -21.59 2.80 -13.69
CA GLN A 86 -20.23 3.16 -13.32
C GLN A 86 -19.19 2.13 -13.81
N ARG A 87 -19.49 0.83 -13.68
CA ARG A 87 -18.64 -0.24 -14.20
C ARG A 87 -18.47 -0.15 -15.72
N ASP A 88 -19.55 0.09 -16.44
CA ASP A 88 -19.53 0.23 -17.90
C ASP A 88 -18.70 1.48 -18.31
N ARG A 89 -18.81 2.58 -17.56
CA ARG A 89 -17.96 3.77 -17.74
C ARG A 89 -16.46 3.45 -17.51
N ILE A 90 -16.13 2.75 -16.46
CA ILE A 90 -14.75 2.32 -16.15
C ILE A 90 -14.22 1.43 -17.28
N ALA A 91 -14.99 0.45 -17.72
CA ALA A 91 -14.60 -0.48 -18.77
C ALA A 91 -14.37 0.17 -20.15
N ALA A 92 -15.02 1.31 -20.40
CA ALA A 92 -14.86 2.07 -21.66
C ALA A 92 -13.56 2.89 -21.73
N LEU A 93 -12.81 3.00 -20.64
CA LEU A 93 -11.56 3.78 -20.60
C LEU A 93 -10.37 2.98 -21.19
N PRO A 94 -9.39 3.69 -21.80
CA PRO A 94 -8.31 3.04 -22.56
C PRO A 94 -7.26 2.35 -21.69
N LEU A 95 -7.21 2.63 -20.37
CA LEU A 95 -6.34 1.94 -19.43
C LEU A 95 -7.16 1.14 -18.44
N PRO A 96 -6.66 0.00 -17.95
CA PRO A 96 -7.32 -0.75 -16.89
C PRO A 96 -7.25 0.00 -15.56
N LEU A 97 -8.38 0.06 -14.82
CA LEU A 97 -8.39 0.41 -13.40
C LEU A 97 -7.80 -0.77 -12.62
N ARG A 98 -6.50 -0.68 -12.30
CA ARG A 98 -5.78 -1.82 -11.69
C ARG A 98 -5.75 -1.75 -10.18
N SER A 99 -5.75 -0.56 -9.62
CA SER A 99 -5.65 -0.32 -8.18
C SER A 99 -6.63 0.76 -7.74
N CYS A 100 -7.04 0.72 -6.47
CA CYS A 100 -7.85 1.78 -5.87
C CYS A 100 -7.37 2.09 -4.46
N ASN A 101 -7.24 3.39 -4.13
CA ASN A 101 -6.86 3.89 -2.81
C ASN A 101 -8.06 4.40 -2.00
N GLY A 102 -7.81 4.87 -0.76
CA GLY A 102 -8.84 5.46 0.08
C GLY A 102 -9.95 4.48 0.49
N PHE A 103 -9.57 3.26 0.89
CA PHE A 103 -10.47 2.14 1.08
C PHE A 103 -11.54 2.38 2.13
N ILE A 104 -11.17 2.63 3.39
CA ILE A 104 -12.12 2.79 4.49
C ILE A 104 -12.23 4.27 4.87
N PRO A 105 -13.41 4.89 4.68
CA PRO A 105 -13.64 6.27 5.08
C PRO A 105 -13.44 6.52 6.58
N GLY A 106 -12.96 7.72 6.93
CA GLY A 106 -12.73 8.13 8.32
C GLY A 106 -13.98 8.24 9.20
N LYS A 107 -15.19 8.07 8.63
CA LYS A 107 -16.44 7.95 9.41
C LYS A 107 -16.48 6.65 10.22
N PHE A 108 -15.79 5.61 9.79
CA PHE A 108 -15.67 4.35 10.52
C PHE A 108 -14.54 4.41 11.56
N ARG A 109 -14.68 3.65 12.63
CA ARG A 109 -13.68 3.51 13.69
C ARG A 109 -13.25 2.07 13.82
N LEU A 110 -12.03 1.75 13.38
CA LEU A 110 -11.49 0.39 13.41
C LEU A 110 -10.74 0.08 14.70
N THR A 111 -10.33 1.12 15.43
CA THR A 111 -9.47 1.01 16.61
C THR A 111 -9.98 1.86 17.76
N GLY A 112 -9.47 1.58 18.96
CA GLY A 112 -9.82 2.28 20.18
C GLY A 112 -11.10 1.76 20.84
N PRO A 113 -11.58 2.43 21.91
CA PRO A 113 -12.70 1.96 22.72
C PRO A 113 -14.07 2.04 22.01
N LYS A 114 -14.16 2.83 20.94
CA LYS A 114 -15.37 2.96 20.11
C LYS A 114 -15.25 2.22 18.78
N ALA A 115 -14.33 1.27 18.66
CA ALA A 115 -14.21 0.47 17.46
C ALA A 115 -15.49 -0.34 17.20
N ASP A 116 -16.03 -0.19 15.99
CA ASP A 116 -17.18 -0.96 15.51
C ASP A 116 -16.85 -1.44 14.09
N HIS A 117 -16.58 -2.74 13.99
CA HIS A 117 -16.16 -3.33 12.73
C HIS A 117 -17.34 -3.67 11.80
N GLY A 118 -18.55 -3.88 12.34
CA GLY A 118 -19.70 -4.34 11.55
C GLY A 118 -19.98 -3.47 10.31
N PRO A 119 -20.31 -2.17 10.49
CA PRO A 119 -20.61 -1.29 9.36
C PRO A 119 -19.42 -1.09 8.40
N ALA A 120 -18.19 -1.10 8.93
CA ALA A 120 -16.97 -0.98 8.11
C ALA A 120 -16.74 -2.24 7.27
N LEU A 121 -17.01 -3.42 7.80
CA LEU A 121 -16.92 -4.70 7.10
C LEU A 121 -17.96 -4.79 5.97
N ASP A 122 -19.19 -4.36 6.22
CA ASP A 122 -20.26 -4.36 5.20
C ASP A 122 -19.91 -3.42 4.04
N TYR A 123 -19.38 -2.23 4.35
CA TYR A 123 -18.87 -1.29 3.36
C TYR A 123 -17.70 -1.90 2.56
N ALA A 124 -16.70 -2.45 3.27
CA ALA A 124 -15.49 -3.01 2.68
C ALA A 124 -15.80 -4.21 1.77
N GLU A 125 -16.66 -5.13 2.21
CA GLU A 125 -17.07 -6.28 1.43
C GLU A 125 -17.74 -5.86 0.12
N ARG A 126 -18.68 -4.92 0.16
CA ARG A 126 -19.37 -4.43 -1.05
C ARG A 126 -18.38 -3.73 -2.00
N ALA A 127 -17.47 -2.92 -1.47
CA ALA A 127 -16.42 -2.29 -2.27
C ALA A 127 -15.53 -3.32 -2.97
N LEU A 128 -15.09 -4.36 -2.27
CA LEU A 128 -14.23 -5.41 -2.82
C LEU A 128 -14.95 -6.27 -3.88
N ARG A 129 -16.23 -6.56 -3.70
CA ARG A 129 -17.02 -7.26 -4.73
C ARG A 129 -17.13 -6.44 -6.01
N ARG A 130 -17.41 -5.14 -5.91
CA ARG A 130 -17.41 -4.22 -7.06
C ARG A 130 -16.02 -4.08 -7.70
N ALA A 131 -14.97 -4.04 -6.88
CA ALA A 131 -13.59 -4.03 -7.37
C ALA A 131 -13.23 -5.30 -8.16
N GLU A 132 -13.65 -6.47 -7.68
CA GLU A 132 -13.49 -7.75 -8.39
C GLU A 132 -14.21 -7.74 -9.75
N GLU A 133 -15.48 -7.28 -9.80
CA GLU A 133 -16.25 -7.15 -11.04
C GLU A 133 -15.63 -6.17 -12.03
N ALA A 134 -14.97 -5.11 -11.55
CA ALA A 134 -14.24 -4.14 -12.38
C ALA A 134 -12.84 -4.66 -12.81
N GLY A 135 -12.40 -5.82 -12.36
CA GLY A 135 -11.10 -6.40 -12.69
C GLY A 135 -9.90 -5.79 -11.93
N VAL A 136 -10.16 -5.02 -10.88
CA VAL A 136 -9.13 -4.42 -10.02
C VAL A 136 -8.30 -5.51 -9.34
N LYS A 137 -7.01 -5.27 -9.18
CA LYS A 137 -6.07 -6.22 -8.56
C LYS A 137 -5.76 -5.89 -7.12
N THR A 138 -5.66 -4.60 -6.79
CA THR A 138 -5.29 -4.16 -5.44
C THR A 138 -6.19 -3.03 -4.95
N VAL A 139 -6.61 -3.13 -3.68
CA VAL A 139 -7.31 -2.07 -2.95
C VAL A 139 -6.45 -1.64 -1.77
N VAL A 140 -6.04 -0.38 -1.78
CA VAL A 140 -5.04 0.17 -0.86
C VAL A 140 -5.68 0.57 0.47
N PHE A 141 -5.21 -0.04 1.54
CA PHE A 141 -5.70 0.16 2.90
C PHE A 141 -4.72 1.02 3.72
N GLY A 142 -4.59 2.29 3.35
CA GLY A 142 -3.96 3.32 4.17
C GLY A 142 -4.90 3.79 5.28
N SER A 143 -5.99 4.45 4.92
CA SER A 143 -7.14 4.81 5.78
C SER A 143 -6.80 5.29 7.19
N GLY A 144 -5.81 6.21 7.32
CA GLY A 144 -5.33 6.72 8.61
C GLY A 144 -6.47 7.23 9.52
N GLY A 145 -7.44 7.96 8.92
CA GLY A 145 -8.57 8.47 9.66
C GLY A 145 -9.48 7.41 10.30
N ALA A 146 -9.54 6.20 9.74
CA ALA A 146 -10.34 5.09 10.27
C ALA A 146 -9.56 4.26 11.30
N ARG A 147 -8.23 4.09 11.09
CA ARG A 147 -7.41 3.19 11.90
C ARG A 147 -6.64 3.85 13.04
N ASN A 148 -6.57 5.18 13.07
CA ASN A 148 -5.86 5.87 14.15
C ASN A 148 -6.47 5.57 15.51
N VAL A 149 -5.60 5.17 16.44
CA VAL A 149 -5.99 4.93 17.83
C VAL A 149 -6.22 6.30 18.51
N PRO A 150 -7.34 6.50 19.20
CA PRO A 150 -7.59 7.75 19.93
C PRO A 150 -6.61 7.95 21.07
N GLY A 151 -6.18 9.19 21.31
CA GLY A 151 -5.28 9.56 22.42
C GLY A 151 -4.01 10.26 21.94
N ASP A 152 -3.20 10.72 22.88
CA ASP A 152 -1.89 11.29 22.62
C ASP A 152 -0.81 10.22 22.76
N TYR A 153 -0.15 9.89 21.65
CA TYR A 153 0.86 8.82 21.56
C TYR A 153 2.28 9.33 21.41
N THR A 154 2.47 10.64 21.54
CA THR A 154 3.77 11.28 21.27
C THR A 154 4.76 11.13 22.42
N ILE A 155 4.41 10.45 23.50
CA ILE A 155 5.30 10.25 24.65
C ILE A 155 6.46 9.34 24.25
N ALA A 156 7.56 9.97 23.87
CA ALA A 156 8.89 9.35 23.71
C ALA A 156 9.01 8.25 22.66
N GLY A 157 8.12 8.14 21.68
CA GLY A 157 8.24 7.16 20.58
C GLY A 157 8.08 5.69 21.03
N VAL A 158 7.57 5.45 22.21
CA VAL A 158 7.26 4.11 22.73
C VAL A 158 5.77 3.85 22.55
N PRO A 159 5.37 2.81 21.80
CA PRO A 159 3.97 2.41 21.70
C PRO A 159 3.40 2.09 23.09
N GLY A 160 2.30 2.81 23.47
CA GLY A 160 1.56 2.47 24.68
C GLY A 160 0.65 1.24 24.47
N PRO A 161 0.08 0.69 25.54
CA PRO A 161 -0.82 -0.48 25.48
C PRO A 161 -2.01 -0.28 24.56
N ASP A 162 -2.50 0.95 24.42
CA ASP A 162 -3.62 1.28 23.52
C ASP A 162 -3.23 1.17 22.05
N VAL A 163 -1.98 1.49 21.69
CA VAL A 163 -1.44 1.31 20.33
C VAL A 163 -1.39 -0.17 19.98
N GLU A 164 -0.86 -1.01 20.87
CA GLU A 164 -0.82 -2.47 20.65
C GLU A 164 -2.23 -3.06 20.52
N LYS A 165 -3.16 -2.61 21.36
CA LYS A 165 -4.57 -3.00 21.27
C LYS A 165 -5.17 -2.57 19.92
N GLY A 166 -4.87 -1.34 19.47
CA GLY A 166 -5.33 -0.82 18.20
C GLY A 166 -4.79 -1.62 17.01
N VAL A 167 -3.52 -2.01 17.04
CA VAL A 167 -2.93 -2.90 16.02
C VAL A 167 -3.64 -4.25 15.99
N ARG A 168 -3.95 -4.83 17.15
CA ARG A 168 -4.72 -6.09 17.22
C ARG A 168 -6.14 -5.93 16.65
N GLN A 169 -6.85 -4.85 17.02
CA GLN A 169 -8.18 -4.56 16.46
C GLN A 169 -8.14 -4.43 14.93
N TYR A 170 -7.12 -3.74 14.40
CA TYR A 170 -6.93 -3.63 12.95
C TYR A 170 -6.65 -4.99 12.30
N ALA A 171 -5.82 -5.82 12.90
CA ALA A 171 -5.55 -7.18 12.41
C ALA A 171 -6.81 -8.06 12.45
N ASP A 172 -7.64 -7.95 13.49
CA ASP A 172 -8.91 -8.65 13.60
C ASP A 172 -9.91 -8.21 12.52
N PHE A 173 -9.96 -6.90 12.22
CA PHE A 173 -10.73 -6.39 11.08
C PHE A 173 -10.25 -7.02 9.76
N CYS A 174 -8.94 -7.03 9.51
CA CYS A 174 -8.37 -7.62 8.29
C CYS A 174 -8.70 -9.12 8.19
N ARG A 175 -8.62 -9.85 9.29
CA ARG A 175 -8.93 -11.30 9.34
C ARG A 175 -10.37 -11.56 8.99
N GLU A 176 -11.30 -10.84 9.62
CA GLU A 176 -12.73 -11.00 9.35
C GLU A 176 -13.11 -10.58 7.93
N LEU A 177 -12.54 -9.48 7.43
CA LEU A 177 -12.73 -9.05 6.05
C LEU A 177 -12.27 -10.12 5.06
N CYS A 178 -11.06 -10.67 5.25
CA CYS A 178 -10.55 -11.74 4.39
C CYS A 178 -11.42 -12.99 4.41
N ARG A 179 -12.03 -13.31 5.56
CA ARG A 179 -12.99 -14.42 5.68
C ARG A 179 -14.27 -14.16 4.87
N ARG A 180 -14.80 -12.94 4.92
CA ARG A 180 -16.03 -12.54 4.19
C ARG A 180 -15.83 -12.55 2.67
N VAL A 181 -14.63 -12.26 2.20
CA VAL A 181 -14.30 -12.18 0.75
C VAL A 181 -13.43 -13.35 0.29
N ALA A 182 -13.45 -14.47 0.97
CA ALA A 182 -12.63 -15.64 0.64
C ALA A 182 -12.94 -16.23 -0.74
N ASP A 183 -14.16 -16.02 -1.24
CA ASP A 183 -14.64 -16.45 -2.56
C ASP A 183 -14.12 -15.59 -3.72
N LEU A 184 -13.66 -14.37 -3.47
CA LEU A 184 -13.06 -13.51 -4.50
C LEU A 184 -11.75 -14.13 -5.03
N ARG A 185 -11.45 -13.90 -6.31
CA ARG A 185 -10.35 -14.60 -7.00
C ARG A 185 -9.14 -13.75 -7.25
N THR A 186 -9.32 -12.47 -7.58
CA THR A 186 -8.26 -11.61 -8.11
C THR A 186 -7.91 -10.45 -7.21
N VAL A 187 -8.92 -9.75 -6.65
CA VAL A 187 -8.68 -8.56 -5.83
C VAL A 187 -8.02 -8.90 -4.50
N GLN A 188 -7.05 -8.09 -4.11
CA GLN A 188 -6.36 -8.18 -2.83
C GLN A 188 -6.40 -6.84 -2.11
N VAL A 189 -6.58 -6.86 -0.80
CA VAL A 189 -6.37 -5.69 0.06
C VAL A 189 -4.88 -5.59 0.36
N VAL A 190 -4.30 -4.39 0.20
CA VAL A 190 -2.89 -4.15 0.50
C VAL A 190 -2.74 -3.12 1.61
N ILE A 191 -2.16 -3.54 2.73
CA ILE A 191 -1.93 -2.67 3.88
C ILE A 191 -0.83 -1.68 3.52
N GLU A 192 -1.14 -0.39 3.62
CA GLU A 192 -0.20 0.69 3.39
C GLU A 192 0.30 1.26 4.72
N PRO A 193 1.57 1.12 5.05
CA PRO A 193 2.20 1.84 6.14
C PRO A 193 2.25 3.33 5.83
N LEU A 194 1.76 4.16 6.75
CA LEU A 194 1.72 5.61 6.61
C LEU A 194 2.72 6.27 7.56
N ARG A 195 3.32 7.38 7.15
CA ARG A 195 4.16 8.19 8.05
C ARG A 195 3.39 8.60 9.32
N PRO A 196 4.08 8.87 10.45
CA PRO A 196 3.43 9.17 11.73
C PRO A 196 2.44 10.35 11.73
N ASN A 197 2.62 11.32 10.80
CA ASN A 197 1.70 12.45 10.67
C ASN A 197 0.34 12.05 10.08
N GLU A 198 0.22 10.90 9.45
CA GLU A 198 -1.00 10.41 8.81
C GLU A 198 -1.63 9.23 9.56
N SER A 199 -0.82 8.45 10.28
CA SER A 199 -1.31 7.37 11.13
C SER A 199 -0.38 7.14 12.33
N ASN A 200 -0.94 6.87 13.50
CA ASN A 200 -0.17 6.55 14.70
C ASN A 200 0.05 5.04 14.90
N ILE A 201 -0.41 4.20 13.94
CA ILE A 201 -0.14 2.76 13.90
C ILE A 201 0.24 2.35 12.48
N ILE A 202 1.03 1.29 12.35
CA ILE A 202 1.47 0.71 11.08
C ILE A 202 2.18 1.76 10.21
N ASN A 203 3.39 2.11 10.64
CA ASN A 203 4.21 3.14 10.02
C ASN A 203 5.37 2.58 9.18
N TYR A 204 5.59 1.26 9.22
CA TYR A 204 6.68 0.57 8.54
C TYR A 204 6.18 -0.67 7.79
N VAL A 205 6.82 -0.98 6.67
CA VAL A 205 6.50 -2.14 5.82
C VAL A 205 6.53 -3.45 6.60
N TRP A 206 7.49 -3.62 7.52
CA TRP A 206 7.59 -4.82 8.35
C TRP A 206 6.38 -5.01 9.29
N GLN A 207 5.73 -3.91 9.75
CA GLN A 207 4.52 -4.03 10.58
C GLN A 207 3.33 -4.54 9.77
N ALA A 208 3.18 -4.08 8.53
CA ALA A 208 2.17 -4.58 7.62
C ALA A 208 2.43 -6.05 7.26
N GLU A 209 3.69 -6.42 7.04
CA GLU A 209 4.11 -7.80 6.77
C GLU A 209 3.76 -8.73 7.92
N GLN A 210 4.02 -8.33 9.18
CA GLN A 210 3.62 -9.10 10.35
C GLN A 210 2.10 -9.35 10.41
N ILE A 211 1.28 -8.33 10.11
CA ILE A 211 -0.17 -8.50 10.07
C ILE A 211 -0.58 -9.46 8.95
N CYS A 212 0.04 -9.36 7.77
CA CYS A 212 -0.22 -10.29 6.67
C CYS A 212 0.15 -11.74 7.04
N ALA A 213 1.26 -11.94 7.75
CA ALA A 213 1.71 -13.24 8.22
C ALA A 213 0.76 -13.83 9.29
N ASP A 214 0.27 -12.99 10.20
CA ASP A 214 -0.69 -13.38 11.26
C ASP A 214 -2.08 -13.71 10.69
N VAL A 215 -2.58 -12.91 9.75
CA VAL A 215 -3.88 -13.17 9.08
C VAL A 215 -3.79 -14.34 8.11
N ALA A 216 -2.63 -14.56 7.50
CA ALA A 216 -2.30 -15.67 6.60
C ALA A 216 -3.31 -15.87 5.44
N SER A 217 -3.87 -14.80 4.89
CA SER A 217 -4.85 -14.84 3.81
C SER A 217 -4.24 -14.48 2.45
N PRO A 218 -4.60 -15.19 1.37
CA PRO A 218 -4.21 -14.78 0.01
C PRO A 218 -4.89 -13.48 -0.45
N ARG A 219 -5.90 -13.00 0.27
CA ARG A 219 -6.61 -11.74 0.00
C ARG A 219 -5.94 -10.52 0.63
N LEU A 220 -4.88 -10.71 1.45
CA LEU A 220 -4.16 -9.64 2.12
C LEU A 220 -2.71 -9.58 1.66
N GLY A 221 -2.21 -8.39 1.46
CA GLY A 221 -0.83 -8.13 1.08
C GLY A 221 -0.32 -6.81 1.64
N VAL A 222 0.88 -6.43 1.23
CA VAL A 222 1.56 -5.21 1.64
C VAL A 222 1.68 -4.26 0.45
N LEU A 223 1.50 -2.98 0.71
CA LEU A 223 1.93 -1.90 -0.15
C LEU A 223 3.18 -1.24 0.42
N ALA A 224 4.19 -1.02 -0.40
CA ALA A 224 5.33 -0.18 -0.05
C ALA A 224 5.14 1.20 -0.71
N ASP A 225 4.80 2.21 0.08
CA ASP A 225 4.87 3.60 -0.38
C ASP A 225 6.29 4.13 -0.15
N ILE A 226 7.03 4.30 -1.24
CA ILE A 226 8.43 4.74 -1.21
C ILE A 226 8.55 6.15 -0.59
N PHE A 227 7.54 7.02 -0.77
CA PHE A 227 7.52 8.32 -0.10
C PHE A 227 7.43 8.17 1.43
N HIS A 228 6.50 7.35 1.94
CA HIS A 228 6.37 7.10 3.36
C HIS A 228 7.60 6.40 3.94
N MET A 229 8.18 5.44 3.22
CA MET A 229 9.44 4.78 3.61
C MET A 229 10.58 5.78 3.75
N MET A 230 10.77 6.68 2.78
CA MET A 230 11.79 7.73 2.85
C MET A 230 11.53 8.68 4.02
N MET A 231 10.29 9.11 4.23
CA MET A 231 9.91 9.97 5.37
C MET A 231 10.14 9.29 6.72
N GLY A 232 9.89 7.97 6.81
CA GLY A 232 10.15 7.13 7.97
C GLY A 232 11.62 6.69 8.11
N ARG A 233 12.49 7.06 7.17
CA ARG A 233 13.88 6.57 7.07
C ARG A 233 13.95 5.04 7.07
N GLU A 234 12.94 4.39 6.46
CA GLU A 234 12.89 2.95 6.31
C GLU A 234 13.76 2.50 5.13
N SER A 235 14.60 1.50 5.37
CA SER A 235 15.48 0.96 4.35
C SER A 235 14.73 0.19 3.27
N ALA A 236 15.24 0.20 2.05
CA ALA A 236 14.76 -0.65 0.96
C ALA A 236 14.86 -2.17 1.28
N ALA A 237 15.64 -2.57 2.29
CA ALA A 237 15.69 -3.95 2.78
C ALA A 237 14.31 -4.45 3.27
N SER A 238 13.42 -3.55 3.74
CA SER A 238 12.05 -3.92 4.11
C SER A 238 11.23 -4.43 2.92
N ILE A 239 11.49 -3.93 1.71
CA ILE A 239 10.86 -4.45 0.47
C ILE A 239 11.30 -5.89 0.23
N VAL A 240 12.61 -6.16 0.40
CA VAL A 240 13.15 -7.51 0.23
C VAL A 240 12.57 -8.47 1.28
N ALA A 241 12.47 -8.03 2.53
CA ALA A 241 11.88 -8.82 3.61
C ALA A 241 10.39 -9.12 3.39
N ALA A 242 9.62 -8.12 2.94
CA ALA A 242 8.20 -8.30 2.63
C ALA A 242 7.97 -9.34 1.49
N GLY A 243 8.89 -9.42 0.52
CA GLY A 243 8.96 -10.49 -0.47
C GLY A 243 7.59 -10.83 -1.09
N LYS A 244 7.11 -12.04 -0.85
CA LYS A 244 5.84 -12.55 -1.39
C LYS A 244 4.59 -11.74 -0.98
N TRP A 245 4.67 -11.00 0.11
CA TRP A 245 3.55 -10.20 0.60
C TRP A 245 3.40 -8.88 -0.17
N LEU A 246 4.46 -8.37 -0.80
CA LEU A 246 4.41 -7.13 -1.56
C LEU A 246 3.55 -7.30 -2.82
N LYS A 247 2.49 -6.50 -2.96
CA LYS A 247 1.54 -6.57 -4.08
C LYS A 247 1.38 -5.27 -4.83
N HIS A 248 1.70 -4.13 -4.21
CA HIS A 248 1.58 -2.81 -4.80
C HIS A 248 2.64 -1.86 -4.24
N CYS A 249 2.95 -0.80 -4.99
CA CYS A 249 3.83 0.27 -4.53
C CYS A 249 3.22 1.63 -4.88
N HIS A 250 3.41 2.60 -3.96
CA HIS A 250 3.21 4.02 -4.24
C HIS A 250 4.54 4.76 -4.29
N ILE A 251 4.56 5.89 -4.97
CA ILE A 251 5.75 6.72 -5.12
C ILE A 251 5.40 8.19 -5.27
N ALA A 252 6.17 9.04 -4.59
CA ALA A 252 6.21 10.50 -4.78
C ALA A 252 7.60 11.03 -4.44
N SER A 253 7.93 12.22 -4.93
CA SER A 253 9.18 12.91 -4.62
C SER A 253 9.28 13.26 -3.13
N PHE A 254 10.51 13.17 -2.59
CA PHE A 254 10.76 13.21 -1.14
C PHE A 254 10.41 14.54 -0.48
N ALA A 255 10.85 15.66 -1.03
CA ALA A 255 10.71 16.95 -0.35
C ALA A 255 9.33 17.57 -0.52
N THR A 256 8.70 17.40 -1.68
CA THR A 256 7.48 18.12 -2.04
C THR A 256 6.25 17.24 -2.18
N ARG A 257 6.41 15.91 -2.13
CA ARG A 257 5.37 14.93 -2.47
C ARG A 257 4.78 15.16 -3.87
N ASN A 258 5.54 15.77 -4.77
CA ASN A 258 5.19 15.92 -6.17
C ASN A 258 5.57 14.68 -7.00
N PHE A 259 5.32 14.73 -8.30
CA PHE A 259 5.58 13.64 -9.23
C PHE A 259 7.08 13.29 -9.31
N PRO A 260 7.44 12.03 -9.60
CA PRO A 260 8.82 11.61 -9.83
C PRO A 260 9.49 12.43 -10.94
N GLY A 261 10.67 12.98 -10.67
CA GLY A 261 11.38 13.88 -11.58
C GLY A 261 11.11 15.37 -11.37
N ALA A 262 10.20 15.74 -10.44
CA ALA A 262 10.03 17.13 -10.03
C ALA A 262 11.24 17.70 -9.27
N GLU A 263 12.08 16.81 -8.71
CA GLU A 263 13.28 17.14 -7.94
C GLU A 263 14.53 16.58 -8.62
N PRO A 264 15.67 17.30 -8.60
CA PRO A 264 16.91 16.90 -9.32
C PRO A 264 17.44 15.52 -8.92
N GLU A 265 17.36 15.14 -7.64
CA GLU A 265 17.92 13.90 -7.10
C GLU A 265 16.96 12.71 -7.10
N THR A 266 15.82 12.82 -7.78
CA THR A 266 14.75 11.82 -7.70
C THR A 266 15.23 10.41 -8.07
N VAL A 267 15.98 10.26 -9.16
CA VAL A 267 16.45 8.94 -9.63
C VAL A 267 17.39 8.29 -8.62
N SER A 268 18.36 9.01 -8.08
CA SER A 268 19.33 8.45 -7.12
C SER A 268 18.66 8.04 -5.81
N ARG A 269 17.66 8.81 -5.35
CA ARG A 269 16.90 8.49 -4.14
C ARG A 269 16.03 7.26 -4.30
N PHE A 270 15.41 7.06 -5.46
CA PHE A 270 14.54 5.92 -5.72
C PHE A 270 15.29 4.62 -6.05
N LYS A 271 16.49 4.75 -6.60
CA LYS A 271 17.27 3.60 -7.08
C LYS A 271 17.36 2.44 -6.07
N PRO A 272 17.69 2.64 -4.77
CA PRO A 272 17.75 1.53 -3.82
C PRO A 272 16.45 0.75 -3.68
N TYR A 273 15.31 1.42 -3.74
CA TYR A 273 14.00 0.79 -3.64
C TYR A 273 13.65 0.00 -4.90
N PHE A 274 13.98 0.52 -6.09
CA PHE A 274 13.79 -0.20 -7.34
C PHE A 274 14.75 -1.39 -7.50
N ASP A 275 15.99 -1.27 -7.02
CA ASP A 275 16.92 -2.41 -6.96
C ASP A 275 16.35 -3.51 -6.05
N ALA A 276 15.73 -3.16 -4.92
CA ALA A 276 15.06 -4.12 -4.04
C ALA A 276 13.84 -4.77 -4.72
N LEU A 277 13.01 -4.01 -5.44
CA LEU A 277 11.90 -4.54 -6.23
C LEU A 277 12.38 -5.53 -7.29
N LYS A 278 13.45 -5.20 -8.01
CA LYS A 278 14.06 -6.09 -9.01
C LYS A 278 14.64 -7.35 -8.36
N ALA A 279 15.29 -7.21 -7.19
CA ALA A 279 15.87 -8.34 -6.47
C ALA A 279 14.85 -9.41 -6.07
N ILE A 280 13.61 -9.00 -5.74
CA ILE A 280 12.51 -9.95 -5.43
C ILE A 280 11.70 -10.38 -6.66
N GLY A 281 12.09 -9.96 -7.87
CA GLY A 281 11.37 -10.27 -9.11
C GLY A 281 9.98 -9.62 -9.17
N TYR A 282 9.80 -8.41 -8.61
CA TYR A 282 8.51 -7.73 -8.57
C TYR A 282 8.03 -7.33 -9.96
N THR A 283 6.79 -7.72 -10.30
CA THR A 283 6.14 -7.43 -11.58
C THR A 283 4.77 -6.74 -11.41
N GLY A 284 4.50 -6.25 -10.19
CA GLY A 284 3.27 -5.54 -9.86
C GLY A 284 3.24 -4.09 -10.36
N GLY A 285 2.28 -3.32 -9.84
CA GLY A 285 2.11 -1.91 -10.16
C GLY A 285 2.91 -0.99 -9.22
N VAL A 286 3.42 0.10 -9.77
CA VAL A 286 3.93 1.27 -9.04
C VAL A 286 3.09 2.46 -9.48
N SER A 287 2.30 3.04 -8.57
CA SER A 287 1.46 4.21 -8.84
C SER A 287 2.08 5.49 -8.29
N CYS A 288 2.09 6.55 -9.09
CA CYS A 288 2.37 7.89 -8.60
C CYS A 288 1.20 8.40 -7.76
N GLU A 289 1.31 8.38 -6.43
CA GLU A 289 0.39 9.02 -5.49
C GLU A 289 0.97 10.36 -5.03
N CYS A 290 0.79 11.42 -5.84
CA CYS A 290 1.57 12.64 -5.71
C CYS A 290 0.81 13.89 -6.20
N GLY A 291 1.39 15.05 -5.89
CA GLY A 291 1.01 16.31 -6.52
C GLY A 291 1.51 16.38 -7.97
N TRP A 292 0.68 16.90 -8.86
CA TRP A 292 0.98 16.96 -10.30
C TRP A 292 1.23 18.37 -10.82
N GLY A 293 1.15 19.39 -9.95
CA GLY A 293 1.09 20.77 -10.40
C GLY A 293 -0.27 21.14 -11.00
N LYS A 294 -0.38 22.35 -11.51
CA LYS A 294 -1.62 22.88 -12.13
C LYS A 294 -1.27 23.55 -13.45
N GLY A 295 -2.23 23.55 -14.40
CA GLY A 295 -2.13 24.31 -15.63
C GLY A 295 -1.48 23.57 -16.80
N GLU A 296 -0.88 24.32 -17.73
CA GLU A 296 -0.39 23.85 -19.03
C GLU A 296 0.76 22.82 -18.96
N ASP A 297 1.44 22.71 -17.81
CA ASP A 297 2.54 21.76 -17.62
C ASP A 297 2.09 20.34 -17.22
N TYR A 298 0.80 20.08 -17.07
CA TYR A 298 0.31 18.82 -16.50
C TYR A 298 0.69 17.59 -17.35
N GLU A 299 0.50 17.65 -18.66
CA GLU A 299 0.92 16.59 -19.59
C GLU A 299 2.42 16.34 -19.52
N LYS A 300 3.22 17.40 -19.55
CA LYS A 300 4.68 17.36 -19.42
C LYS A 300 5.12 16.75 -18.08
N ASN A 301 4.35 17.01 -17.01
CA ASN A 301 4.64 16.43 -15.69
C ASN A 301 4.37 14.92 -15.68
N LEU A 302 3.30 14.46 -16.32
CA LEU A 302 3.03 13.03 -16.53
C LEU A 302 4.14 12.34 -17.33
N GLU A 303 4.58 12.96 -18.44
CA GLU A 303 5.69 12.46 -19.25
C GLU A 303 7.00 12.39 -18.45
N THR A 304 7.32 13.45 -17.70
CA THR A 304 8.54 13.53 -16.88
C THR A 304 8.57 12.46 -15.85
N ALA A 305 7.45 12.23 -15.15
CA ALA A 305 7.32 11.17 -14.16
C ALA A 305 7.55 9.79 -14.78
N LEU A 306 6.89 9.51 -15.89
CA LEU A 306 7.04 8.20 -16.55
C LEU A 306 8.46 7.99 -17.10
N LYS A 307 9.07 9.01 -17.70
CA LYS A 307 10.47 8.98 -18.14
C LYS A 307 11.43 8.74 -16.96
N CYS A 308 11.18 9.36 -15.80
CA CYS A 308 11.95 9.14 -14.59
C CYS A 308 11.85 7.68 -14.13
N LEU A 309 10.64 7.14 -14.02
CA LEU A 309 10.38 5.77 -13.55
C LEU A 309 10.97 4.70 -14.49
N ARG A 310 10.92 4.91 -15.79
CA ARG A 310 11.48 3.97 -16.79
C ARG A 310 13.01 3.90 -16.80
N ARG A 311 13.68 4.84 -16.13
CA ARG A 311 15.16 4.86 -15.96
C ARG A 311 15.63 4.10 -14.73
N LEU A 312 14.73 3.71 -13.85
CA LEU A 312 14.97 2.96 -12.62
C LEU A 312 14.87 1.47 -12.86
#